data_283fc487f330d6c08f03c9daf84ebd2e
#
_entry.id   283fc487f330d6c08f03c9daf84ebd2e
#
_cell.length_a   1.000
_cell.length_b   1.000
_cell.length_c   1.000
_cell.angle_alpha   90.00
_cell.angle_beta   90.00
_cell.angle_gamma   90.00
#
_symmetry.space_group_name_H-M   'P 1'
#
loop_
_entity.id
_entity.type
_entity.pdbx_description
1 polymer ?
#
loop_
_entity_poly.entity_id
_entity_poly.type
_entity_poly.pdbx_seq_one_letter_code
_entity_poly.pdbx_strand_id
1 'polypeptide(L)'
;MSEPQNAKACEQLEKVQRQLSRYEHPLFKFGARSVERGVEVIITLKLKGVYDEPYRLCLKPREIEARGFEWDFQRQLYNCLHDYLVEMFTRSPHITEI
;
A
#
# COMPACT_ATOMS: atom_id res chain seq x y z
N MET A 1 -24.99 7.89 15.21
CA MET A 1 -23.85 7.36 15.91
C MET A 1 -22.85 6.77 15.00
N SER A 2 -21.73 7.37 14.99
CA SER A 2 -20.67 6.93 14.09
C SER A 2 -19.56 6.18 14.82
N GLU A 3 -19.66 6.07 16.12
CA GLU A 3 -18.59 5.47 16.90
C GLU A 3 -18.25 4.05 16.53
N PRO A 4 -19.23 3.15 16.36
CA PRO A 4 -18.87 1.77 16.01
C PRO A 4 -18.11 1.69 14.70
N GLN A 5 -18.50 2.50 13.72
CA GLN A 5 -17.80 2.50 12.46
C GLN A 5 -16.41 3.10 12.58
N ASN A 6 -16.28 4.15 13.37
CA ASN A 6 -14.99 4.79 13.56
C ASN A 6 -14.03 3.87 14.28
N ALA A 7 -14.51 3.16 15.29
CA ALA A 7 -13.68 2.22 16.02
C ALA A 7 -13.20 1.10 15.12
N LYS A 8 -14.10 0.60 14.29
CA LYS A 8 -13.73 -0.48 13.37
C LYS A 8 -12.73 0.00 12.33
N ALA A 9 -12.93 1.21 11.83
CA ALA A 9 -12.01 1.78 10.86
C ALA A 9 -10.63 1.95 11.47
N CYS A 10 -10.56 2.39 12.72
CA CYS A 10 -9.29 2.53 13.41
C CYS A 10 -8.60 1.19 13.59
N GLU A 11 -9.36 0.16 13.94
CA GLU A 11 -8.80 -1.17 14.12
C GLU A 11 -8.23 -1.70 12.81
N GLN A 12 -8.95 -1.47 11.72
CA GLN A 12 -8.50 -1.92 10.42
C GLN A 12 -7.24 -1.20 9.99
N LEU A 13 -7.20 0.09 10.21
CA LEU A 13 -6.02 0.87 9.89
C LEU A 13 -4.81 0.40 10.69
N GLU A 14 -4.99 0.19 11.97
CA GLU A 14 -3.91 -0.30 12.82
C GLU A 14 -3.41 -1.65 12.37
N LYS A 15 -4.33 -2.51 11.96
CA LYS A 15 -3.94 -3.84 11.49
C LYS A 15 -3.07 -3.76 10.24
N VAL A 16 -3.46 -2.89 9.31
CA VAL A 16 -2.68 -2.70 8.09
C VAL A 16 -1.34 -2.07 8.40
N GLN A 17 -1.32 -1.06 9.27
CA GLN A 17 -0.07 -0.42 9.66
C GLN A 17 0.88 -1.39 10.33
N ARG A 18 0.33 -2.29 11.15
CA ARG A 18 1.16 -3.30 11.81
C ARG A 18 1.78 -4.24 10.79
N GLN A 19 1.04 -4.61 9.77
CA GLN A 19 1.60 -5.42 8.71
C GLN A 19 2.67 -4.66 7.94
N LEU A 20 2.41 -3.40 7.61
CA LEU A 20 3.37 -2.60 6.87
C LEU A 20 4.68 -2.44 7.63
N SER A 21 4.62 -2.40 8.95
CA SER A 21 5.83 -2.23 9.76
C SER A 21 6.78 -3.41 9.63
N ARG A 22 6.32 -4.52 9.08
CA ARG A 22 7.17 -5.69 8.86
C ARG A 22 7.97 -5.61 7.57
N TYR A 23 7.67 -4.63 6.74
CA TYR A 23 8.30 -4.52 5.43
C TYR A 23 9.17 -3.29 5.37
N GLU A 24 10.35 -3.48 4.85
CA GLU A 24 11.30 -2.41 4.67
C GLU A 24 11.92 -2.56 3.30
N HIS A 25 11.97 -1.47 2.55
CA HIS A 25 12.49 -1.54 1.20
C HIS A 25 13.38 -0.33 0.97
N PRO A 26 14.55 -0.54 0.36
CA PRO A 26 15.46 0.59 0.13
C PRO A 26 14.91 1.65 -0.80
N LEU A 27 14.02 1.27 -1.70
CA LEU A 27 13.51 2.21 -2.70
C LEU A 27 12.11 2.73 -2.40
N PHE A 28 11.35 2.06 -1.55
CA PHE A 28 9.94 2.41 -1.36
C PHE A 28 9.63 2.74 0.08
N LYS A 29 8.74 3.71 0.23
CA LYS A 29 8.19 4.08 1.53
C LYS A 29 6.72 3.72 1.53
N PHE A 30 6.25 3.17 2.65
CA PHE A 30 4.88 2.68 2.76
C PHE A 30 4.11 3.49 3.78
N GLY A 31 2.86 3.78 3.47
CA GLY A 31 1.95 4.41 4.38
C GLY A 31 0.56 3.83 4.22
N ALA A 32 -0.32 4.16 5.16
CA ALA A 32 -1.70 3.70 5.11
C ALA A 32 -2.59 4.75 5.71
N ARG A 33 -3.82 4.83 5.19
CA ARG A 33 -4.81 5.75 5.73
C ARG A 33 -6.19 5.14 5.57
N SER A 34 -7.09 5.54 6.47
CA SER A 34 -8.48 5.13 6.37
C SER A 34 -9.15 5.86 5.21
N VAL A 35 -9.94 5.10 4.46
CA VAL A 35 -10.78 5.68 3.42
C VAL A 35 -12.19 5.20 3.65
N GLU A 36 -13.10 5.70 2.84
CA GLU A 36 -14.51 5.46 3.08
C GLU A 36 -14.84 3.97 3.14
N ARG A 37 -14.18 3.16 2.32
CA ARG A 37 -14.50 1.74 2.23
C ARG A 37 -13.30 0.87 2.52
N GLY A 38 -12.55 1.21 3.55
CA GLY A 38 -11.46 0.37 3.95
C GLY A 38 -10.21 1.15 4.27
N VAL A 39 -9.08 0.63 3.82
CA VAL A 39 -7.79 1.24 4.07
C VAL A 39 -7.05 1.35 2.75
N GLU A 40 -6.45 2.49 2.52
CA GLU A 40 -5.62 2.70 1.33
C GLU A 40 -4.16 2.64 1.73
N VAL A 41 -3.42 1.74 1.09
CA VAL A 41 -1.98 1.64 1.26
C VAL A 41 -1.34 2.51 0.17
N ILE A 42 -0.40 3.35 0.58
CA ILE A 42 0.26 4.27 -0.32
C ILE A 42 1.73 3.92 -0.40
N ILE A 43 2.20 3.66 -1.61
CA ILE A 43 3.58 3.27 -1.85
C ILE A 43 4.26 4.42 -2.60
N THR A 44 5.31 4.96 -2.01
CA THR A 44 6.00 6.11 -2.56
C THR A 44 7.46 5.75 -2.82
N LEU A 45 7.98 6.23 -3.94
CA LEU A 45 9.38 6.01 -4.26
C LEU A 45 10.24 6.98 -3.45
N LYS A 46 11.29 6.47 -2.84
CA LYS A 46 12.19 7.28 -2.02
C LYS A 46 13.10 8.16 -2.87
N LEU A 47 13.36 7.76 -4.10
CA LEU A 47 14.22 8.54 -4.99
C LEU A 47 13.44 9.71 -5.57
N LYS A 48 13.98 10.90 -5.40
CA LYS A 48 13.32 12.10 -5.88
C LYS A 48 13.71 12.38 -7.31
N GLY A 49 12.79 13.03 -8.02
CA GLY A 49 13.07 13.48 -9.37
C GLY A 49 12.94 12.42 -10.42
N VAL A 50 12.56 11.22 -10.05
CA VAL A 50 12.40 10.12 -11.00
C VAL A 50 10.94 9.94 -11.34
N TYR A 51 10.12 9.72 -10.32
CA TYR A 51 8.70 9.47 -10.52
C TYR A 51 7.98 9.80 -9.22
N ASP A 52 7.13 10.80 -9.28
CA ASP A 52 6.54 11.37 -8.06
C ASP A 52 5.19 10.78 -7.71
N GLU A 53 4.55 10.12 -8.65
CA GLU A 53 3.19 9.65 -8.42
C GLU A 53 3.20 8.41 -7.55
N PRO A 54 2.50 8.43 -6.40
CA PRO A 54 2.47 7.24 -5.55
C PRO A 54 1.57 6.16 -6.14
N TYR A 55 1.86 4.92 -5.78
CA TYR A 55 1.02 3.80 -6.12
C TYR A 55 0.07 3.54 -4.95
N ARG A 56 -1.19 3.26 -5.24
CA ARG A 56 -2.21 3.10 -4.21
C ARG A 56 -2.84 1.73 -4.31
N LEU A 57 -3.02 1.10 -3.16
CA LEU A 57 -3.67 -0.19 -3.05
C LEU A 57 -4.81 -0.06 -2.06
N CYS A 58 -6.03 -0.30 -2.51
CA CYS A 58 -7.20 -0.22 -1.65
C CYS A 58 -7.54 -1.60 -1.11
N LEU A 59 -7.64 -1.68 0.20
CA LEU A 59 -7.99 -2.91 0.90
C LEU A 59 -9.40 -2.76 1.48
N LYS A 60 -10.27 -3.68 1.13
CA LYS A 60 -11.62 -3.66 1.64
C LYS A 60 -11.67 -4.22 3.06
N PRO A 61 -12.65 -3.79 3.87
CA PRO A 61 -12.74 -4.29 5.24
C PRO A 61 -12.78 -5.81 5.31
N ARG A 62 -13.48 -6.43 4.40
CA ARG A 62 -13.60 -7.88 4.39
C ARG A 62 -12.24 -8.54 4.17
N GLU A 63 -11.40 -7.94 3.35
CA GLU A 63 -10.06 -8.46 3.12
C GLU A 63 -9.19 -8.33 4.35
N ILE A 64 -9.31 -7.19 5.03
CA ILE A 64 -8.49 -6.94 6.21
C ILE A 64 -8.88 -7.86 7.35
N GLU A 65 -10.16 -8.16 7.47
CA GLU A 65 -10.65 -8.99 8.55
C GLU A 65 -10.63 -10.47 8.24
N ALA A 66 -10.22 -10.83 7.03
CA ALA A 66 -10.22 -12.22 6.62
C ALA A 66 -9.12 -13.00 7.33
N ARG A 67 -9.38 -14.28 7.56
CA ARG A 67 -8.36 -15.17 8.05
C ARG A 67 -7.30 -15.29 6.97
N GLY A 68 -6.06 -15.25 7.35
CA GLY A 68 -4.99 -15.30 6.37
C GLY A 68 -4.67 -13.97 5.73
N PHE A 69 -5.16 -12.88 6.33
CA PHE A 69 -4.90 -11.55 5.81
C PHE A 69 -3.41 -11.30 5.64
N GLU A 70 -2.59 -11.81 6.55
CA GLU A 70 -1.14 -11.57 6.47
C GLU A 70 -0.55 -12.10 5.17
N TRP A 71 -0.98 -13.30 4.77
CA TRP A 71 -0.48 -13.91 3.54
C TRP A 71 -0.99 -13.19 2.31
N ASP A 72 -2.27 -12.86 2.30
CA ASP A 72 -2.86 -12.15 1.19
C ASP A 72 -2.26 -10.78 1.04
N PHE A 73 -2.02 -10.10 2.15
CA PHE A 73 -1.44 -8.77 2.12
C PHE A 73 -0.03 -8.81 1.54
N GLN A 74 0.76 -9.77 1.97
CA GLN A 74 2.12 -9.91 1.46
C GLN A 74 2.12 -10.11 -0.05
N ARG A 75 1.26 -10.99 -0.53
CA ARG A 75 1.18 -11.26 -1.95
C ARG A 75 0.73 -10.04 -2.72
N GLN A 76 -0.29 -9.35 -2.22
CA GLN A 76 -0.78 -8.16 -2.89
C GLN A 76 0.25 -7.05 -2.89
N LEU A 77 0.97 -6.91 -1.78
CA LEU A 77 1.99 -5.87 -1.69
C LEU A 77 3.09 -6.10 -2.72
N TYR A 78 3.57 -7.33 -2.83
CA TYR A 78 4.62 -7.64 -3.80
C TYR A 78 4.13 -7.44 -5.23
N ASN A 79 2.88 -7.80 -5.49
CA ASN A 79 2.31 -7.56 -6.82
C ASN A 79 2.27 -6.07 -7.12
N CYS A 80 1.89 -5.27 -6.13
CA CYS A 80 1.83 -3.82 -6.31
C CYS A 80 3.21 -3.23 -6.56
N LEU A 81 4.22 -3.73 -5.86
CA LEU A 81 5.58 -3.24 -6.08
C LEU A 81 6.04 -3.56 -7.49
N HIS A 82 5.72 -4.76 -7.96
CA HIS A 82 6.07 -5.14 -9.31
C HIS A 82 5.36 -4.25 -10.33
N ASP A 83 4.06 -4.04 -10.13
CA ASP A 83 3.28 -3.20 -11.04
C ASP A 83 3.80 -1.76 -11.03
N TYR A 84 4.17 -1.26 -9.86
CA TYR A 84 4.69 0.09 -9.75
C TYR A 84 5.99 0.23 -10.53
N LEU A 85 6.86 -0.76 -10.42
CA LEU A 85 8.12 -0.72 -11.17
C LEU A 85 7.88 -0.75 -12.67
N VAL A 86 6.95 -1.60 -13.11
CA VAL A 86 6.63 -1.67 -14.52
C VAL A 86 6.07 -0.34 -15.00
N GLU A 87 5.17 0.24 -14.23
CA GLU A 87 4.59 1.52 -14.61
C GLU A 87 5.64 2.62 -14.67
N MET A 88 6.54 2.60 -13.70
CA MET A 88 7.59 3.61 -13.63
C MET A 88 8.49 3.53 -14.86
N PHE A 89 8.90 2.34 -15.23
CA PHE A 89 9.76 2.18 -16.40
C PHE A 89 9.02 2.52 -17.70
N THR A 90 7.72 2.28 -17.73
CA THR A 90 6.93 2.60 -18.90
C THR A 90 6.79 4.10 -19.10
N ARG A 91 6.63 4.83 -18.00
CA ARG A 91 6.41 6.27 -18.08
C ARG A 91 7.68 7.08 -18.06
N SER A 92 8.79 6.47 -17.70
CA SER A 92 10.07 7.15 -17.66
C SER A 92 11.11 6.31 -18.42
N PRO A 93 10.97 6.25 -19.74
CA PRO A 93 11.82 5.35 -20.52
C PRO A 93 13.31 5.64 -20.41
N HIS A 94 13.70 6.86 -20.10
CA HIS A 94 15.12 7.15 -19.94
C HIS A 94 15.74 6.41 -18.76
N ILE A 95 14.94 5.91 -17.85
CA ILE A 95 15.44 5.09 -16.75
C ILE A 95 15.90 3.74 -17.26
N THR A 96 15.23 3.23 -18.27
CA THR A 96 15.56 1.90 -18.80
C THR A 96 16.79 1.91 -19.69
N GLU A 97 17.26 3.07 -20.04
CA GLU A 97 18.45 3.18 -20.91
C GLU A 97 19.75 3.11 -20.11
N ILE A 98 19.64 3.12 -18.82
CA ILE A 98 20.81 3.01 -17.97
C ILE A 98 21.31 1.57 -17.96
#